data_32f5d921fe7d1396046f46918663c4bb
#
_entry.id   32f5d921fe7d1396046f46918663c4bb
#
_cell.length_a   1.000
_cell.length_b   1.000
_cell.length_c   1.000
_cell.angle_alpha   90.00
_cell.angle_beta   90.00
_cell.angle_gamma   90.00
#
_symmetry.space_group_name_H-M   'P 1'
#
loop_
_entity.id
_entity.type
_entity.pdbx_description
1 polymer ?
#
loop_
_entity_poly.entity_id
_entity_poly.type
_entity_poly.pdbx_seq_one_letter_code
_entity_poly.pdbx_strand_id
1 'polypeptide(L)'
;MDAAVRVNNRNHLTIALAAGAVFALAFGLRQAQPLFIGSLNSHTGIGYATISLAFGVSQLIWGVAQPVAGAVADRWGPRWVMIAGAVLLAAASAATPFSNNAIVLTLLIGVAAAVGTGALGQAIIISAANRWIPEAKHSLTTGIINAGGSFGQLTIIPLVQLLMGIAGWQPAMVVLGVIGLAVIPLVMIFTPHASAPLHSDARSISTLGLALRAAFRDPSFLLLNAGFFTCGFHVAFIATHLPGIVALCEMPATVSAWSLAIIGLFNILGSLSMGKAIGTVSMKYALAAIYFARAMLILAFFFAVKTPLVFFLFAAGIGFTYLSTVPPTIGLVAKLLGARYLATLFGMVMLSHQIGGFLGAWLGGKAFEATQNYDWMWLADITLCLFAAVVHLPIREGRPVPVTAPATLTQAT
;
A
#
# COMPACT_ATOMS: atom_id res chain seq x y z
N MET A 1 4.05 -31.45 -25.50
CA MET A 1 5.42 -31.06 -25.90
C MET A 1 5.28 -29.88 -26.84
N ASP A 2 5.74 -28.74 -26.39
CA ASP A 2 6.06 -27.50 -27.10
C ASP A 2 4.98 -26.70 -27.82
N ALA A 3 4.11 -26.07 -27.02
CA ALA A 3 3.65 -24.72 -27.35
C ALA A 3 4.40 -23.72 -26.46
N ALA A 4 5.72 -23.77 -26.44
CA ALA A 4 6.55 -22.66 -26.01
C ALA A 4 6.37 -21.56 -27.06
N VAL A 5 5.30 -20.78 -26.92
CA VAL A 5 5.08 -19.55 -27.67
C VAL A 5 6.33 -18.69 -27.44
N ARG A 6 7.14 -18.53 -28.48
CA ARG A 6 8.23 -17.55 -28.55
C ARG A 6 7.56 -16.16 -28.47
N VAL A 7 7.28 -15.72 -27.24
CA VAL A 7 6.83 -14.37 -26.97
C VAL A 7 7.98 -13.44 -27.34
N ASN A 8 7.84 -12.75 -28.47
CA ASN A 8 8.83 -11.83 -29.00
C ASN A 8 9.15 -10.74 -27.95
N ASN A 9 10.36 -10.21 -27.93
CA ASN A 9 10.82 -9.20 -26.97
C ASN A 9 9.86 -7.97 -26.81
N ARG A 10 9.14 -7.61 -27.85
CA ARG A 10 8.10 -6.58 -27.83
C ARG A 10 6.91 -6.97 -26.93
N ASN A 11 6.58 -8.25 -26.84
CA ASN A 11 5.44 -8.70 -26.04
C ASN A 11 5.74 -8.67 -24.53
N HIS A 12 7.00 -8.88 -24.09
CA HIS A 12 7.36 -8.82 -22.67
C HIS A 12 7.20 -7.41 -22.09
N LEU A 13 7.63 -6.38 -22.84
CA LEU A 13 7.45 -4.99 -22.42
C LEU A 13 5.96 -4.59 -22.38
N THR A 14 5.17 -5.03 -23.36
CA THR A 14 3.72 -4.79 -23.40
C THR A 14 3.04 -5.43 -22.18
N ILE A 15 3.42 -6.66 -21.81
CA ILE A 15 2.93 -7.34 -20.61
C ILE A 15 3.28 -6.56 -19.35
N ALA A 16 4.55 -6.14 -19.21
CA ALA A 16 5.00 -5.38 -18.04
C ALA A 16 4.29 -4.02 -17.93
N LEU A 17 4.11 -3.31 -19.05
CA LEU A 17 3.42 -2.03 -19.10
C LEU A 17 1.92 -2.17 -18.81
N ALA A 18 1.24 -3.18 -19.37
CA ALA A 18 -0.17 -3.45 -19.07
C ALA A 18 -0.37 -3.80 -17.59
N ALA A 19 0.50 -4.62 -17.01
CA ALA A 19 0.49 -4.94 -15.58
C ALA A 19 0.76 -3.70 -14.71
N GLY A 20 1.72 -2.85 -15.11
CA GLY A 20 1.98 -1.56 -14.48
C GLY A 20 0.79 -0.61 -14.56
N ALA A 21 0.08 -0.56 -15.69
CA ALA A 21 -1.11 0.25 -15.88
C ALA A 21 -2.28 -0.24 -15.01
N VAL A 22 -2.45 -1.56 -14.84
CA VAL A 22 -3.45 -2.12 -13.90
C VAL A 22 -3.16 -1.66 -12.48
N PHE A 23 -1.90 -1.74 -12.04
CA PHE A 23 -1.55 -1.28 -10.71
C PHE A 23 -1.66 0.24 -10.56
N ALA A 24 -1.34 1.00 -11.62
CA ALA A 24 -1.53 2.45 -11.67
C ALA A 24 -2.98 2.85 -11.45
N LEU A 25 -3.92 2.22 -12.16
CA LEU A 25 -5.34 2.46 -11.98
C LEU A 25 -5.81 2.04 -10.58
N ALA A 26 -5.55 0.81 -10.15
CA ALA A 26 -6.01 0.31 -8.86
C ALA A 26 -5.50 1.14 -7.68
N PHE A 27 -4.20 1.44 -7.66
CA PHE A 27 -3.58 2.22 -6.58
C PHE A 27 -3.94 3.70 -6.67
N GLY A 28 -3.94 4.28 -7.88
CA GLY A 28 -4.33 5.68 -8.10
C GLY A 28 -5.76 5.96 -7.69
N LEU A 29 -6.71 5.09 -8.07
CA LEU A 29 -8.12 5.18 -7.69
C LEU A 29 -8.30 5.11 -6.16
N ARG A 30 -7.59 4.19 -5.51
CA ARG A 30 -7.59 4.08 -4.05
C ARG A 30 -7.07 5.36 -3.37
N GLN A 31 -5.95 5.90 -3.86
CA GLN A 31 -5.29 7.08 -3.27
C GLN A 31 -6.07 8.39 -3.54
N ALA A 32 -6.97 8.40 -4.51
CA ALA A 32 -7.84 9.54 -4.79
C ALA A 32 -9.10 9.59 -3.91
N GLN A 33 -9.52 8.47 -3.32
CA GLN A 33 -10.75 8.41 -2.52
C GLN A 33 -10.81 9.43 -1.36
N PRO A 34 -9.73 9.73 -0.63
CA PRO A 34 -9.77 10.72 0.46
C PRO A 34 -10.14 12.14 0.03
N LEU A 35 -9.99 12.51 -1.25
CA LEU A 35 -10.42 13.81 -1.76
C LEU A 35 -11.93 14.05 -1.57
N PHE A 36 -12.71 12.99 -1.47
CA PHE A 36 -14.16 13.05 -1.34
C PHE A 36 -14.65 13.18 0.11
N ILE A 37 -13.79 13.07 1.13
CA ILE A 37 -14.20 13.05 2.55
C ILE A 37 -15.00 14.31 2.92
N GLY A 38 -14.51 15.49 2.55
CA GLY A 38 -15.19 16.74 2.83
C GLY A 38 -16.58 16.81 2.17
N SER A 39 -16.66 16.45 0.89
CA SER A 39 -17.92 16.44 0.14
C SER A 39 -18.90 15.37 0.66
N LEU A 40 -18.41 14.19 1.03
CA LEU A 40 -19.22 13.14 1.67
C LEU A 40 -19.79 13.65 3.01
N ASN A 41 -18.96 14.27 3.85
CA ASN A 41 -19.40 14.80 5.13
C ASN A 41 -20.45 15.91 4.97
N SER A 42 -20.22 16.86 4.07
CA SER A 42 -21.18 17.97 3.82
C SER A 42 -22.51 17.47 3.24
N HIS A 43 -22.49 16.39 2.43
CA HIS A 43 -23.70 15.85 1.82
C HIS A 43 -24.48 14.94 2.75
N THR A 44 -23.81 14.10 3.53
CA THR A 44 -24.45 13.04 4.34
C THR A 44 -24.69 13.47 5.79
N GLY A 45 -23.91 14.41 6.31
CA GLY A 45 -23.94 14.80 7.73
C GLY A 45 -23.49 13.68 8.69
N ILE A 46 -22.87 12.60 8.19
CA ILE A 46 -22.50 11.41 8.99
C ILE A 46 -21.39 11.70 10.01
N GLY A 47 -20.59 12.75 9.78
CA GLY A 47 -19.47 13.14 10.63
C GLY A 47 -18.11 12.61 10.13
N TYR A 48 -17.08 13.43 10.36
CA TYR A 48 -15.71 13.13 9.92
C TYR A 48 -15.14 11.87 10.55
N ALA A 49 -15.40 11.62 11.85
CA ALA A 49 -14.90 10.43 12.53
C ALA A 49 -15.48 9.14 11.95
N THR A 50 -16.77 9.14 11.59
CA THR A 50 -17.43 7.97 11.00
C THR A 50 -16.94 7.69 9.60
N ILE A 51 -16.79 8.74 8.77
CA ILE A 51 -16.22 8.59 7.42
C ILE A 51 -14.77 8.10 7.52
N SER A 52 -13.98 8.68 8.42
CA SER A 52 -12.60 8.28 8.67
C SER A 52 -12.47 6.85 9.20
N LEU A 53 -13.47 6.38 9.98
CA LEU A 53 -13.55 4.97 10.37
C LEU A 53 -13.69 4.05 9.15
N ALA A 54 -14.53 4.42 8.16
CA ALA A 54 -14.64 3.65 6.92
C ALA A 54 -13.29 3.55 6.18
N PHE A 55 -12.52 4.63 6.12
CA PHE A 55 -11.17 4.62 5.57
C PHE A 55 -10.19 3.79 6.42
N GLY A 56 -10.30 3.84 7.74
CA GLY A 56 -9.55 2.98 8.64
C GLY A 56 -9.85 1.49 8.39
N VAL A 57 -11.13 1.13 8.39
CA VAL A 57 -11.57 -0.24 8.06
C VAL A 57 -11.03 -0.67 6.69
N SER A 58 -11.02 0.24 5.70
CA SER A 58 -10.43 -0.03 4.39
C SER A 58 -8.96 -0.44 4.45
N GLN A 59 -8.17 0.12 5.38
CA GLN A 59 -6.77 -0.30 5.53
C GLN A 59 -6.66 -1.75 6.01
N LEU A 60 -7.41 -2.12 7.05
CA LEU A 60 -7.40 -3.50 7.57
C LEU A 60 -7.91 -4.50 6.53
N ILE A 61 -9.05 -4.21 5.92
CA ILE A 61 -9.66 -5.10 4.92
C ILE A 61 -8.74 -5.25 3.70
N TRP A 62 -8.11 -4.17 3.23
CA TRP A 62 -7.13 -4.24 2.15
C TRP A 62 -5.93 -5.13 2.51
N GLY A 63 -5.44 -5.04 3.76
CA GLY A 63 -4.36 -5.89 4.26
C GLY A 63 -4.72 -7.37 4.26
N VAL A 64 -5.93 -7.70 4.72
CA VAL A 64 -6.43 -9.10 4.77
C VAL A 64 -6.84 -9.61 3.39
N ALA A 65 -7.41 -8.75 2.54
CA ALA A 65 -7.89 -9.14 1.22
C ALA A 65 -6.76 -9.58 0.29
N GLN A 66 -5.56 -9.01 0.39
CA GLN A 66 -4.43 -9.35 -0.49
C GLN A 66 -4.01 -10.83 -0.38
N PRO A 67 -3.70 -11.39 0.81
CA PRO A 67 -3.34 -12.80 0.91
C PRO A 67 -4.51 -13.73 0.57
N VAL A 68 -5.76 -13.37 0.91
CA VAL A 68 -6.94 -14.15 0.55
C VAL A 68 -7.13 -14.18 -0.97
N ALA A 69 -7.10 -13.01 -1.62
CA ALA A 69 -7.20 -12.92 -3.07
C ALA A 69 -6.03 -13.62 -3.78
N GLY A 70 -4.82 -13.58 -3.20
CA GLY A 70 -3.67 -14.35 -3.66
C GLY A 70 -3.92 -15.84 -3.65
N ALA A 71 -4.40 -16.40 -2.53
CA ALA A 71 -4.74 -17.83 -2.41
C ALA A 71 -5.85 -18.24 -3.39
N VAL A 72 -6.85 -17.37 -3.59
CA VAL A 72 -7.91 -17.56 -4.59
C VAL A 72 -7.33 -17.55 -6.02
N ALA A 73 -6.41 -16.62 -6.31
CA ALA A 73 -5.73 -16.51 -7.60
C ALA A 73 -4.83 -17.72 -7.89
N ASP A 74 -4.22 -18.29 -6.87
CA ASP A 74 -3.42 -19.51 -7.00
C ASP A 74 -4.28 -20.73 -7.32
N ARG A 75 -5.51 -20.80 -6.80
CA ARG A 75 -6.44 -21.91 -7.02
C ARG A 75 -7.25 -21.79 -8.31
N TRP A 76 -7.74 -20.60 -8.64
CA TRP A 76 -8.66 -20.39 -9.77
C TRP A 76 -8.09 -19.52 -10.88
N GLY A 77 -6.85 -19.10 -10.76
CA GLY A 77 -6.16 -18.23 -11.71
C GLY A 77 -6.34 -16.73 -11.41
N PRO A 78 -5.28 -15.92 -11.64
CA PRO A 78 -5.26 -14.51 -11.29
C PRO A 78 -6.20 -13.65 -12.12
N ARG A 79 -6.52 -14.05 -13.37
CA ARG A 79 -7.35 -13.30 -14.30
C ARG A 79 -8.73 -12.97 -13.72
N TRP A 80 -9.45 -13.98 -13.26
CA TRP A 80 -10.81 -13.82 -12.76
C TRP A 80 -10.87 -13.08 -11.44
N VAL A 81 -9.87 -13.28 -10.59
CA VAL A 81 -9.72 -12.55 -9.31
C VAL A 81 -9.53 -11.06 -9.58
N MET A 82 -8.66 -10.68 -10.52
CA MET A 82 -8.43 -9.29 -10.88
C MET A 82 -9.65 -8.66 -11.56
N ILE A 83 -10.35 -9.39 -12.44
CA ILE A 83 -11.60 -8.88 -13.07
C ILE A 83 -12.68 -8.66 -12.02
N ALA A 84 -12.91 -9.63 -11.12
CA ALA A 84 -13.87 -9.49 -10.04
C ALA A 84 -13.49 -8.31 -9.11
N GLY A 85 -12.21 -8.14 -8.80
CA GLY A 85 -11.70 -7.02 -8.04
C GLY A 85 -11.98 -5.68 -8.72
N ALA A 86 -11.76 -5.57 -10.03
CA ALA A 86 -12.03 -4.36 -10.80
C ALA A 86 -13.52 -4.01 -10.80
N VAL A 87 -14.39 -5.00 -11.03
CA VAL A 87 -15.85 -4.81 -11.00
C VAL A 87 -16.32 -4.38 -9.60
N LEU A 88 -15.80 -5.02 -8.55
CA LEU A 88 -16.16 -4.70 -7.18
C LEU A 88 -15.71 -3.27 -6.80
N LEU A 89 -14.48 -2.89 -7.16
CA LEU A 89 -13.97 -1.53 -6.96
C LEU A 89 -14.82 -0.50 -7.71
N ALA A 90 -15.12 -0.76 -8.97
CA ALA A 90 -15.93 0.10 -9.81
C ALA A 90 -17.36 0.29 -9.26
N ALA A 91 -18.02 -0.81 -8.91
CA ALA A 91 -19.36 -0.80 -8.34
C ALA A 91 -19.40 -0.07 -6.99
N ALA A 92 -18.45 -0.35 -6.11
CA ALA A 92 -18.35 0.32 -4.81
C ALA A 92 -18.14 1.84 -4.97
N SER A 93 -17.22 2.25 -5.84
CA SER A 93 -16.95 3.68 -6.11
C SER A 93 -18.18 4.37 -6.71
N ALA A 94 -18.84 3.76 -7.69
CA ALA A 94 -20.03 4.33 -8.34
C ALA A 94 -21.25 4.37 -7.42
N ALA A 95 -21.38 3.44 -6.46
CA ALA A 95 -22.49 3.38 -5.52
C ALA A 95 -22.33 4.34 -4.32
N THR A 96 -21.09 4.70 -3.98
CA THR A 96 -20.79 5.54 -2.79
C THR A 96 -21.53 6.87 -2.76
N PRO A 97 -21.71 7.64 -3.87
CA PRO A 97 -22.46 8.90 -3.87
C PRO A 97 -23.94 8.78 -3.47
N PHE A 98 -24.50 7.60 -3.57
CA PHE A 98 -25.91 7.34 -3.24
C PHE A 98 -26.11 6.79 -1.83
N SER A 99 -25.02 6.68 -1.04
CA SER A 99 -25.08 6.21 0.34
C SER A 99 -25.34 7.35 1.31
N ASN A 100 -26.44 7.27 2.06
CA ASN A 100 -26.81 8.23 3.11
C ASN A 100 -26.72 7.61 4.52
N ASN A 101 -26.07 6.46 4.65
CA ASN A 101 -26.00 5.71 5.89
C ASN A 101 -24.55 5.29 6.18
N ALA A 102 -24.11 5.46 7.43
CA ALA A 102 -22.76 5.16 7.90
C ALA A 102 -22.35 3.70 7.64
N ILE A 103 -23.28 2.75 7.84
CA ILE A 103 -23.01 1.32 7.62
C ILE A 103 -22.80 1.05 6.13
N VAL A 104 -23.68 1.57 5.26
CA VAL A 104 -23.56 1.42 3.81
C VAL A 104 -22.27 2.05 3.30
N LEU A 105 -21.91 3.24 3.78
CA LEU A 105 -20.65 3.91 3.44
C LEU A 105 -19.44 3.06 3.85
N THR A 106 -19.46 2.51 5.07
CA THR A 106 -18.39 1.64 5.56
C THR A 106 -18.30 0.34 4.75
N LEU A 107 -19.42 -0.24 4.34
CA LEU A 107 -19.43 -1.43 3.48
C LEU A 107 -18.91 -1.13 2.07
N LEU A 108 -19.23 0.02 1.49
CA LEU A 108 -18.76 0.40 0.15
C LEU A 108 -17.28 0.76 0.15
N ILE A 109 -16.86 1.73 0.98
CA ILE A 109 -15.47 2.22 1.01
C ILE A 109 -14.58 1.26 1.83
N GLY A 110 -15.04 0.91 3.05
CA GLY A 110 -14.24 0.14 3.99
C GLY A 110 -14.07 -1.33 3.60
N VAL A 111 -15.08 -1.93 2.97
CA VAL A 111 -15.04 -3.36 2.63
C VAL A 111 -14.97 -3.58 1.12
N ALA A 112 -15.98 -3.20 0.36
CA ALA A 112 -16.07 -3.57 -1.05
C ALA A 112 -14.94 -2.98 -1.91
N ALA A 113 -14.67 -1.67 -1.81
CA ALA A 113 -13.55 -1.05 -2.52
C ALA A 113 -12.20 -1.58 -2.04
N ALA A 114 -12.05 -1.88 -0.74
CA ALA A 114 -10.83 -2.42 -0.18
C ALA A 114 -10.56 -3.86 -0.65
N VAL A 115 -11.59 -4.73 -0.69
CA VAL A 115 -11.48 -6.08 -1.27
C VAL A 115 -11.17 -6.00 -2.76
N GLY A 116 -11.85 -5.11 -3.50
CA GLY A 116 -11.60 -4.88 -4.92
C GLY A 116 -10.15 -4.50 -5.21
N THR A 117 -9.62 -3.52 -4.47
CA THR A 117 -8.21 -3.10 -4.59
C THR A 117 -7.24 -4.15 -4.07
N GLY A 118 -7.60 -4.94 -3.07
CA GLY A 118 -6.81 -6.07 -2.57
C GLY A 118 -6.66 -7.19 -3.61
N ALA A 119 -7.73 -7.47 -4.36
CA ALA A 119 -7.71 -8.40 -5.49
C ALA A 119 -6.87 -7.90 -6.69
N LEU A 120 -6.64 -6.59 -6.76
CA LEU A 120 -5.70 -5.93 -7.68
C LEU A 120 -4.36 -5.63 -7.00
N GLY A 121 -4.03 -6.38 -5.95
CA GLY A 121 -2.81 -6.20 -5.19
C GLY A 121 -1.56 -6.48 -6.01
N GLN A 122 -0.50 -5.74 -5.71
CA GLN A 122 0.79 -5.80 -6.40
C GLN A 122 1.33 -7.23 -6.57
N ALA A 123 1.24 -8.05 -5.51
CA ALA A 123 1.77 -9.42 -5.54
C ALA A 123 1.06 -10.31 -6.57
N ILE A 124 -0.25 -10.17 -6.71
CA ILE A 124 -1.06 -10.93 -7.69
C ILE A 124 -0.68 -10.49 -9.10
N ILE A 125 -0.55 -9.18 -9.34
CA ILE A 125 -0.19 -8.62 -10.65
C ILE A 125 1.21 -9.07 -11.07
N ILE A 126 2.20 -8.99 -10.16
CA ILE A 126 3.58 -9.43 -10.41
C ILE A 126 3.62 -10.93 -10.70
N SER A 127 2.96 -11.74 -9.87
CA SER A 127 2.89 -13.18 -10.08
C SER A 127 2.25 -13.54 -11.44
N ALA A 128 1.16 -12.88 -11.80
CA ALA A 128 0.48 -13.10 -13.07
C ALA A 128 1.35 -12.70 -14.27
N ALA A 129 2.02 -11.56 -14.22
CA ALA A 129 2.88 -11.06 -15.29
C ALA A 129 4.14 -11.94 -15.48
N ASN A 130 4.78 -12.32 -14.38
CA ASN A 130 6.01 -13.11 -14.39
C ASN A 130 5.83 -14.53 -14.97
N ARG A 131 4.59 -15.04 -15.07
CA ARG A 131 4.33 -16.31 -15.77
C ARG A 131 4.64 -16.27 -17.27
N TRP A 132 4.64 -15.07 -17.85
CA TRP A 132 4.80 -14.83 -19.28
C TRP A 132 6.11 -14.15 -19.64
N ILE A 133 6.93 -13.83 -18.64
CA ILE A 133 8.18 -13.07 -18.80
C ILE A 133 9.35 -13.95 -18.34
N PRO A 134 10.49 -13.99 -19.08
CA PRO A 134 11.67 -14.72 -18.66
C PRO A 134 12.20 -14.25 -17.30
N GLU A 135 12.71 -15.16 -16.49
CA GLU A 135 13.20 -14.91 -15.13
C GLU A 135 14.22 -13.75 -15.06
N ALA A 136 15.12 -13.67 -16.05
CA ALA A 136 16.09 -12.57 -16.15
C ALA A 136 15.48 -11.16 -16.21
N LYS A 137 14.17 -11.04 -16.53
CA LYS A 137 13.44 -9.77 -16.62
C LYS A 137 12.44 -9.55 -15.49
N HIS A 138 12.30 -10.48 -14.53
CA HIS A 138 11.34 -10.37 -13.42
C HIS A 138 11.59 -9.13 -12.56
N SER A 139 12.85 -8.79 -12.28
CA SER A 139 13.21 -7.60 -11.50
C SER A 139 12.76 -6.31 -12.21
N LEU A 140 13.00 -6.21 -13.52
CA LEU A 140 12.55 -5.07 -14.32
C LEU A 140 11.03 -4.96 -14.35
N THR A 141 10.33 -6.09 -14.54
CA THR A 141 8.86 -6.14 -14.53
C THR A 141 8.29 -5.67 -13.19
N THR A 142 8.85 -6.15 -12.09
CA THR A 142 8.48 -5.72 -10.73
C THR A 142 8.70 -4.22 -10.55
N GLY A 143 9.82 -3.69 -11.05
CA GLY A 143 10.12 -2.26 -11.03
C GLY A 143 9.09 -1.43 -11.81
N ILE A 144 8.70 -1.88 -13.02
CA ILE A 144 7.68 -1.21 -13.84
C ILE A 144 6.31 -1.20 -13.14
N ILE A 145 5.90 -2.34 -12.56
CA ILE A 145 4.63 -2.45 -11.83
C ILE A 145 4.62 -1.51 -10.62
N ASN A 146 5.70 -1.47 -9.84
CA ASN A 146 5.83 -0.58 -8.68
C ASN A 146 5.78 0.89 -9.07
N ALA A 147 6.54 1.27 -10.10
CA ALA A 147 6.51 2.63 -10.64
C ALA A 147 5.10 2.99 -11.15
N GLY A 148 4.37 2.02 -11.71
CA GLY A 148 2.97 2.16 -12.12
C GLY A 148 2.09 2.66 -11.01
N GLY A 149 2.16 2.09 -9.80
CA GLY A 149 1.37 2.54 -8.65
C GLY A 149 1.59 4.02 -8.32
N SER A 150 2.84 4.43 -8.22
CA SER A 150 3.18 5.84 -7.96
C SER A 150 2.80 6.77 -9.13
N PHE A 151 2.91 6.30 -10.37
CA PHE A 151 2.44 7.02 -11.54
C PHE A 151 0.91 7.19 -11.53
N GLY A 152 0.18 6.17 -11.10
CA GLY A 152 -1.27 6.24 -10.89
C GLY A 152 -1.64 7.29 -9.85
N GLN A 153 -0.93 7.34 -8.72
CA GLN A 153 -1.11 8.38 -7.71
C GLN A 153 -0.85 9.78 -8.28
N LEU A 154 0.23 9.95 -9.04
CA LEU A 154 0.60 11.22 -9.67
C LEU A 154 -0.46 11.72 -10.66
N THR A 155 -1.11 10.83 -11.41
CA THR A 155 -2.00 11.19 -12.53
C THR A 155 -3.47 11.17 -12.15
N ILE A 156 -3.93 10.14 -11.41
CA ILE A 156 -5.35 9.97 -11.08
C ILE A 156 -5.84 11.02 -10.07
N ILE A 157 -5.02 11.39 -9.08
CA ILE A 157 -5.44 12.35 -8.05
C ILE A 157 -5.73 13.73 -8.64
N PRO A 158 -4.84 14.35 -9.44
CA PRO A 158 -5.17 15.62 -10.10
C PRO A 158 -6.34 15.51 -11.08
N LEU A 159 -6.45 14.36 -11.79
CA LEU A 159 -7.59 14.12 -12.69
C LEU A 159 -8.91 14.11 -11.92
N VAL A 160 -8.97 13.44 -10.77
CA VAL A 160 -10.17 13.41 -9.93
C VAL A 160 -10.50 14.80 -9.41
N GLN A 161 -9.50 15.56 -8.96
CA GLN A 161 -9.70 16.94 -8.52
C GLN A 161 -10.26 17.83 -9.64
N LEU A 162 -9.77 17.66 -10.87
CA LEU A 162 -10.29 18.35 -12.05
C LEU A 162 -11.76 17.97 -12.31
N LEU A 163 -12.08 16.68 -12.29
CA LEU A 163 -13.45 16.18 -12.47
C LEU A 163 -14.41 16.73 -11.39
N MET A 164 -13.95 16.77 -10.14
CA MET A 164 -14.73 17.37 -9.04
C MET A 164 -15.00 18.85 -9.27
N GLY A 165 -14.05 19.60 -9.83
CA GLY A 165 -14.21 21.03 -10.16
C GLY A 165 -15.16 21.29 -11.33
N ILE A 166 -15.21 20.40 -12.32
CA ILE A 166 -16.04 20.57 -13.53
C ILE A 166 -17.45 20.04 -13.34
N ALA A 167 -17.59 18.84 -12.79
CA ALA A 167 -18.86 18.08 -12.75
C ALA A 167 -19.43 17.91 -11.33
N GLY A 168 -18.67 18.33 -10.31
CA GLY A 168 -19.01 18.05 -8.91
C GLY A 168 -18.54 16.67 -8.45
N TRP A 169 -18.61 16.43 -7.14
CA TRP A 169 -18.01 15.25 -6.52
C TRP A 169 -18.75 13.94 -6.83
N GLN A 170 -20.09 13.96 -6.96
CA GLN A 170 -20.88 12.74 -7.22
C GLN A 170 -20.58 12.16 -8.60
N PRO A 171 -20.71 12.93 -9.72
CA PRO A 171 -20.30 12.43 -11.03
C PRO A 171 -18.83 12.06 -11.09
N ALA A 172 -17.92 12.81 -10.45
CA ALA A 172 -16.51 12.47 -10.40
C ALA A 172 -16.27 11.08 -9.79
N MET A 173 -17.00 10.71 -8.73
CA MET A 173 -16.89 9.41 -8.09
C MET A 173 -17.45 8.27 -8.95
N VAL A 174 -18.53 8.51 -9.68
CA VAL A 174 -19.07 7.56 -10.67
C VAL A 174 -18.06 7.34 -11.81
N VAL A 175 -17.49 8.42 -12.35
CA VAL A 175 -16.45 8.35 -13.41
C VAL A 175 -15.22 7.61 -12.91
N LEU A 176 -14.84 7.79 -11.65
CA LEU A 176 -13.78 7.02 -11.00
C LEU A 176 -14.06 5.51 -11.07
N GLY A 177 -15.29 5.11 -10.77
CA GLY A 177 -15.73 3.71 -10.93
C GLY A 177 -15.62 3.23 -12.36
N VAL A 178 -16.08 4.02 -13.33
CA VAL A 178 -15.98 3.68 -14.77
C VAL A 178 -14.53 3.53 -15.22
N ILE A 179 -13.63 4.44 -14.78
CA ILE A 179 -12.19 4.35 -15.07
C ILE A 179 -11.63 3.04 -14.49
N GLY A 180 -12.12 2.59 -13.33
CA GLY A 180 -11.73 1.32 -12.73
C GLY A 180 -12.01 0.10 -13.62
N LEU A 181 -13.05 0.15 -14.48
CA LEU A 181 -13.34 -0.92 -15.43
C LEU A 181 -12.29 -1.05 -16.56
N ALA A 182 -11.50 0.02 -16.82
CA ALA A 182 -10.39 -0.06 -17.78
C ALA A 182 -9.31 -1.07 -17.35
N VAL A 183 -9.29 -1.49 -16.09
CA VAL A 183 -8.47 -2.60 -15.61
C VAL A 183 -8.78 -3.91 -16.36
N ILE A 184 -10.05 -4.15 -16.74
CA ILE A 184 -10.50 -5.40 -17.36
C ILE A 184 -9.77 -5.69 -18.69
N PRO A 185 -9.80 -4.82 -19.70
CA PRO A 185 -9.05 -5.05 -20.93
C PRO A 185 -7.54 -5.14 -20.71
N LEU A 186 -6.98 -4.37 -19.78
CA LEU A 186 -5.55 -4.44 -19.45
C LEU A 186 -5.17 -5.79 -18.86
N VAL A 187 -5.98 -6.34 -17.95
CA VAL A 187 -5.77 -7.69 -17.40
C VAL A 187 -5.78 -8.74 -18.52
N MET A 188 -6.67 -8.62 -19.49
CA MET A 188 -6.73 -9.56 -20.61
C MET A 188 -5.47 -9.55 -21.48
N ILE A 189 -4.76 -8.42 -21.58
CA ILE A 189 -3.49 -8.30 -22.34
C ILE A 189 -2.41 -9.18 -21.74
N PHE A 190 -2.23 -9.17 -20.42
CA PHE A 190 -1.14 -9.91 -19.78
C PHE A 190 -1.56 -11.24 -19.14
N THR A 191 -2.83 -11.59 -19.23
CA THR A 191 -3.35 -12.91 -18.85
C THR A 191 -4.15 -13.54 -20.00
N PRO A 192 -3.54 -13.80 -21.17
CA PRO A 192 -4.25 -14.18 -22.39
C PRO A 192 -4.98 -15.52 -22.28
N HIS A 193 -4.52 -16.42 -21.43
CA HIS A 193 -5.17 -17.69 -21.15
C HIS A 193 -5.53 -17.81 -19.67
N ALA A 194 -6.59 -18.53 -19.34
CA ALA A 194 -6.89 -18.91 -17.95
C ALA A 194 -5.69 -19.73 -17.44
N SER A 195 -4.88 -19.11 -16.62
CA SER A 195 -3.64 -19.73 -16.10
C SER A 195 -4.02 -20.95 -15.25
N ALA A 196 -3.41 -22.10 -15.50
CA ALA A 196 -3.55 -23.26 -14.63
C ALA A 196 -3.21 -22.93 -13.19
N PRO A 197 -3.90 -23.54 -12.21
CA PRO A 197 -3.61 -23.33 -10.80
C PRO A 197 -2.14 -23.63 -10.48
N LEU A 198 -1.51 -22.86 -9.61
CA LEU A 198 -0.22 -23.22 -9.04
C LEU A 198 -0.45 -24.36 -8.05
N HIS A 199 0.26 -25.48 -8.24
CA HIS A 199 0.29 -26.53 -7.25
C HIS A 199 1.06 -26.01 -6.03
N SER A 200 0.36 -25.65 -4.96
CA SER A 200 0.98 -25.40 -3.68
C SER A 200 1.30 -26.75 -3.04
N ASP A 201 2.56 -27.04 -2.81
CA ASP A 201 2.99 -28.22 -2.06
C ASP A 201 2.40 -28.18 -0.64
N ALA A 202 1.42 -29.03 -0.37
CA ALA A 202 0.75 -29.15 0.92
C ALA A 202 1.70 -29.56 2.10
N ARG A 203 2.93 -29.96 1.79
CA ARG A 203 3.96 -30.35 2.78
C ARG A 203 4.54 -29.19 3.59
N SER A 204 4.21 -27.92 3.29
CA SER A 204 4.84 -26.77 3.94
C SER A 204 4.12 -26.25 5.18
N ILE A 205 2.91 -26.70 5.50
CA ILE A 205 2.06 -26.08 6.56
C ILE A 205 2.61 -26.30 7.97
N SER A 206 3.11 -27.48 8.30
CA SER A 206 3.67 -27.77 9.64
C SER A 206 4.96 -27.00 9.92
N THR A 207 5.79 -26.81 8.90
CA THR A 207 7.04 -26.05 8.99
C THR A 207 6.82 -24.54 8.99
N LEU A 208 5.73 -24.05 8.39
CA LEU A 208 5.33 -22.64 8.42
C LEU A 208 4.93 -22.21 9.85
N GLY A 209 4.15 -23.03 10.56
CA GLY A 209 3.77 -22.75 11.95
C GLY A 209 4.99 -22.58 12.87
N LEU A 210 6.02 -23.43 12.68
CA LEU A 210 7.28 -23.31 13.41
C LEU A 210 8.04 -22.03 13.05
N ALA A 211 8.08 -21.64 11.77
CA ALA A 211 8.72 -20.41 11.31
C ALA A 211 8.02 -19.17 11.89
N LEU A 212 6.68 -19.13 11.89
CA LEU A 212 5.90 -18.05 12.51
C LEU A 212 6.18 -17.97 14.02
N ARG A 213 6.17 -19.11 14.71
CA ARG A 213 6.47 -19.15 16.15
C ARG A 213 7.89 -18.68 16.47
N ALA A 214 8.86 -19.02 15.63
CA ALA A 214 10.24 -18.53 15.74
C ALA A 214 10.31 -17.02 15.50
N ALA A 215 9.63 -16.51 14.46
CA ALA A 215 9.58 -15.10 14.14
C ALA A 215 9.00 -14.26 15.30
N PHE A 216 7.86 -14.67 15.88
CA PHE A 216 7.27 -13.95 17.01
C PHE A 216 8.02 -14.10 18.34
N ARG A 217 9.06 -14.94 18.40
CA ARG A 217 10.00 -15.04 19.53
C ARG A 217 11.29 -14.23 19.29
N ASP A 218 11.55 -13.79 18.07
CA ASP A 218 12.73 -12.99 17.76
C ASP A 218 12.46 -11.51 18.08
N PRO A 219 13.20 -10.94 19.06
CA PRO A 219 13.02 -9.53 19.42
C PRO A 219 13.25 -8.57 18.23
N SER A 220 14.18 -8.88 17.32
CA SER A 220 14.46 -8.05 16.15
C SER A 220 13.26 -8.02 15.20
N PHE A 221 12.56 -9.15 15.04
CA PHE A 221 11.34 -9.20 14.23
C PHE A 221 10.19 -8.42 14.88
N LEU A 222 10.04 -8.49 16.21
CA LEU A 222 9.03 -7.71 16.94
C LEU A 222 9.30 -6.21 16.85
N LEU A 223 10.56 -5.78 17.02
CA LEU A 223 10.96 -4.37 16.86
C LEU A 223 10.72 -3.86 15.43
N LEU A 224 11.01 -4.70 14.42
CA LEU A 224 10.72 -4.36 13.03
C LEU A 224 9.22 -4.17 12.79
N ASN A 225 8.37 -5.03 13.36
CA ASN A 225 6.91 -4.89 13.30
C ASN A 225 6.44 -3.61 13.99
N ALA A 226 6.96 -3.30 15.18
CA ALA A 226 6.62 -2.08 15.92
C ALA A 226 7.00 -0.81 15.13
N GLY A 227 8.19 -0.80 14.52
CA GLY A 227 8.59 0.32 13.66
C GLY A 227 7.75 0.43 12.39
N PHE A 228 7.42 -0.68 11.76
CA PHE A 228 6.62 -0.67 10.52
C PHE A 228 5.14 -0.36 10.74
N PHE A 229 4.61 -0.59 11.95
CA PHE A 229 3.32 -0.06 12.40
C PHE A 229 3.27 1.47 12.27
N THR A 230 4.33 2.17 12.69
CA THR A 230 4.45 3.63 12.54
C THR A 230 4.37 4.06 11.08
N CYS A 231 4.98 3.30 10.16
CA CYS A 231 4.87 3.61 8.74
C CYS A 231 3.40 3.61 8.29
N GLY A 232 2.64 2.60 8.69
CA GLY A 232 1.21 2.51 8.38
C GLY A 232 0.41 3.68 8.92
N PHE A 233 0.63 4.03 10.19
CA PHE A 233 -0.02 5.17 10.83
C PHE A 233 0.23 6.47 10.07
N HIS A 234 1.49 6.78 9.82
CA HIS A 234 1.92 7.97 9.10
C HIS A 234 1.34 8.07 7.69
N VAL A 235 1.51 6.98 6.90
CA VAL A 235 1.05 6.91 5.52
C VAL A 235 -0.46 7.12 5.42
N ALA A 236 -1.23 6.46 6.27
CA ALA A 236 -2.68 6.54 6.25
C ALA A 236 -3.21 7.87 6.80
N PHE A 237 -2.57 8.41 7.84
CA PHE A 237 -2.91 9.74 8.36
C PHE A 237 -2.75 10.81 7.27
N ILE A 238 -1.56 10.88 6.65
CA ILE A 238 -1.28 11.87 5.59
C ILE A 238 -2.23 11.66 4.40
N ALA A 239 -2.33 10.44 3.88
CA ALA A 239 -3.16 10.17 2.70
C ALA A 239 -4.64 10.51 2.94
N THR A 240 -5.17 10.25 4.14
CA THR A 240 -6.58 10.44 4.45
C THR A 240 -6.92 11.88 4.80
N HIS A 241 -6.05 12.56 5.57
CA HIS A 241 -6.40 13.84 6.16
C HIS A 241 -5.75 15.06 5.52
N LEU A 242 -4.77 14.89 4.63
CA LEU A 242 -4.13 16.02 3.94
C LEU A 242 -5.14 16.95 3.23
N PRO A 243 -6.20 16.46 2.56
CA PRO A 243 -7.23 17.33 2.00
C PRO A 243 -7.95 18.19 3.05
N GLY A 244 -8.28 17.61 4.21
CA GLY A 244 -8.88 18.34 5.32
C GLY A 244 -7.93 19.36 5.95
N ILE A 245 -6.64 19.02 6.07
CA ILE A 245 -5.60 19.92 6.59
C ILE A 245 -5.43 21.14 5.67
N VAL A 246 -5.42 20.94 4.35
CA VAL A 246 -5.34 22.01 3.35
C VAL A 246 -6.58 22.90 3.44
N ALA A 247 -7.77 22.31 3.59
CA ALA A 247 -9.03 23.03 3.73
C ALA A 247 -9.06 23.90 5.01
N LEU A 248 -8.52 23.40 6.14
CA LEU A 248 -8.37 24.18 7.38
C LEU A 248 -7.45 25.40 7.24
N CYS A 249 -6.50 25.34 6.31
CA CYS A 249 -5.63 26.45 5.98
C CYS A 249 -6.24 27.39 4.94
N GLU A 250 -7.54 27.26 4.63
CA GLU A 250 -8.29 28.07 3.65
C GLU A 250 -7.67 28.06 2.25
N MET A 251 -6.96 26.97 1.90
CA MET A 251 -6.29 26.83 0.61
C MET A 251 -7.15 26.11 -0.42
N PRO A 252 -6.95 26.37 -1.71
CA PRO A 252 -7.65 25.67 -2.78
C PRO A 252 -7.42 24.14 -2.69
N ALA A 253 -8.45 23.35 -2.98
CA ALA A 253 -8.37 21.89 -2.98
C ALA A 253 -7.33 21.33 -3.95
N THR A 254 -6.93 22.12 -4.96
CA THR A 254 -5.83 21.79 -5.88
C THR A 254 -4.49 21.63 -5.16
N VAL A 255 -4.27 22.34 -4.04
CA VAL A 255 -3.04 22.21 -3.22
C VAL A 255 -2.96 20.79 -2.63
N SER A 256 -4.07 20.26 -2.12
CA SER A 256 -4.08 18.87 -1.60
C SER A 256 -3.86 17.83 -2.70
N ALA A 257 -4.51 18.00 -3.84
CA ALA A 257 -4.37 17.09 -4.97
C ALA A 257 -2.93 17.06 -5.50
N TRP A 258 -2.31 18.23 -5.72
CA TRP A 258 -0.92 18.29 -6.14
C TRP A 258 0.05 17.80 -5.06
N SER A 259 -0.20 18.07 -3.78
CA SER A 259 0.63 17.52 -2.70
C SER A 259 0.62 15.99 -2.69
N LEU A 260 -0.56 15.37 -2.79
CA LEU A 260 -0.67 13.91 -2.88
C LEU A 260 -0.02 13.36 -4.17
N ALA A 261 -0.12 14.06 -5.28
CA ALA A 261 0.56 13.70 -6.54
C ALA A 261 2.10 13.80 -6.42
N ILE A 262 2.61 14.85 -5.78
CA ILE A 262 4.04 15.06 -5.50
C ILE A 262 4.56 13.94 -4.58
N ILE A 263 3.80 13.53 -3.55
CA ILE A 263 4.14 12.34 -2.74
C ILE A 263 4.35 11.13 -3.65
N GLY A 264 3.45 10.87 -4.60
CA GLY A 264 3.58 9.77 -5.56
C GLY A 264 4.86 9.86 -6.41
N LEU A 265 5.17 11.04 -6.92
CA LEU A 265 6.37 11.29 -7.74
C LEU A 265 7.66 11.03 -6.93
N PHE A 266 7.78 11.66 -5.76
CA PHE A 266 8.97 11.52 -4.93
C PHE A 266 9.10 10.13 -4.28
N ASN A 267 8.00 9.40 -4.14
CA ASN A 267 8.01 8.01 -3.72
C ASN A 267 8.76 7.10 -4.70
N ILE A 268 8.67 7.35 -6.01
CA ILE A 268 9.46 6.64 -7.02
C ILE A 268 10.95 6.87 -6.76
N LEU A 269 11.34 8.13 -6.60
CA LEU A 269 12.74 8.52 -6.40
C LEU A 269 13.30 7.92 -5.10
N GLY A 270 12.56 8.02 -4.01
CA GLY A 270 12.96 7.50 -2.70
C GLY A 270 13.10 5.98 -2.69
N SER A 271 12.12 5.26 -3.22
CA SER A 271 12.15 3.79 -3.27
C SER A 271 13.29 3.26 -4.14
N LEU A 272 13.56 3.88 -5.28
CA LEU A 272 14.67 3.51 -6.16
C LEU A 272 16.03 3.82 -5.52
N SER A 273 16.16 4.97 -4.86
CA SER A 273 17.38 5.35 -4.15
C SER A 273 17.69 4.37 -3.03
N MET A 274 16.69 4.02 -2.23
CA MET A 274 16.85 3.05 -1.15
C MET A 274 17.12 1.64 -1.67
N GLY A 275 16.44 1.21 -2.74
CA GLY A 275 16.68 -0.08 -3.38
C GLY A 275 18.15 -0.23 -3.83
N LYS A 276 18.77 0.84 -4.34
CA LYS A 276 20.20 0.85 -4.70
C LYS A 276 21.12 0.86 -3.45
N ALA A 277 20.71 1.55 -2.39
CA ALA A 277 21.52 1.71 -1.18
C ALA A 277 21.60 0.43 -0.31
N ILE A 278 20.63 -0.49 -0.41
CA ILE A 278 20.56 -1.71 0.43
C ILE A 278 21.83 -2.56 0.38
N GLY A 279 22.57 -2.58 -0.72
CA GLY A 279 23.82 -3.32 -0.84
C GLY A 279 25.00 -2.69 -0.11
N THR A 280 24.91 -1.40 0.26
CA THR A 280 26.04 -0.59 0.77
C THR A 280 25.82 -0.06 2.18
N VAL A 281 24.58 0.01 2.66
CA VAL A 281 24.23 0.53 3.99
C VAL A 281 23.56 -0.53 4.85
N SER A 282 23.74 -0.40 6.18
CA SER A 282 22.99 -1.22 7.14
C SER A 282 21.51 -0.86 7.09
N MET A 283 20.64 -1.87 6.92
CA MET A 283 19.21 -1.68 6.73
C MET A 283 18.52 -1.09 7.96
N LYS A 284 18.95 -1.46 9.18
CA LYS A 284 18.43 -0.91 10.43
C LYS A 284 18.74 0.59 10.58
N TYR A 285 19.95 1.01 10.22
CA TYR A 285 20.33 2.43 10.27
C TYR A 285 19.64 3.23 9.16
N ALA A 286 19.45 2.62 7.98
CA ALA A 286 18.64 3.23 6.92
C ALA A 286 17.20 3.48 7.38
N LEU A 287 16.55 2.49 8.01
CA LEU A 287 15.21 2.64 8.58
C LEU A 287 15.18 3.71 9.67
N ALA A 288 16.11 3.66 10.62
CA ALA A 288 16.21 4.66 11.69
C ALA A 288 16.36 6.07 11.12
N ALA A 289 17.23 6.26 10.12
CA ALA A 289 17.45 7.56 9.47
C ALA A 289 16.19 8.05 8.72
N ILE A 290 15.48 7.16 8.01
CA ILE A 290 14.23 7.50 7.30
C ILE A 290 13.17 7.98 8.30
N TYR A 291 12.95 7.25 9.40
CA TYR A 291 11.95 7.63 10.40
C TYR A 291 12.35 8.91 11.14
N PHE A 292 13.63 9.09 11.45
CA PHE A 292 14.12 10.33 12.03
C PHE A 292 13.92 11.52 11.08
N ALA A 293 14.31 11.38 9.80
CA ALA A 293 14.10 12.41 8.79
C ALA A 293 12.60 12.77 8.66
N ARG A 294 11.74 11.76 8.73
CA ARG A 294 10.28 11.95 8.70
C ARG A 294 9.78 12.76 9.88
N ALA A 295 10.26 12.44 11.11
CA ALA A 295 9.95 13.22 12.30
C ALA A 295 10.37 14.69 12.16
N MET A 296 11.56 14.94 11.62
CA MET A 296 12.07 16.30 11.40
C MET A 296 11.28 17.06 10.33
N LEU A 297 10.87 16.39 9.25
CA LEU A 297 10.02 16.98 8.21
C LEU A 297 8.65 17.37 8.77
N ILE A 298 8.03 16.50 9.57
CA ILE A 298 6.74 16.80 10.20
C ILE A 298 6.90 17.94 11.21
N LEU A 299 7.94 17.93 12.03
CA LEU A 299 8.22 18.98 12.99
C LEU A 299 8.42 20.34 12.31
N ALA A 300 9.22 20.36 11.23
CA ALA A 300 9.43 21.58 10.44
C ALA A 300 8.11 22.06 9.80
N PHE A 301 7.31 21.15 9.24
CA PHE A 301 6.00 21.48 8.70
C PHE A 301 5.05 22.00 9.78
N PHE A 302 5.04 21.39 10.97
CA PHE A 302 4.16 21.78 12.08
C PHE A 302 4.32 23.26 12.45
N PHE A 303 5.58 23.75 12.54
CA PHE A 303 5.87 25.14 12.88
C PHE A 303 5.91 26.11 11.70
N ALA A 304 5.94 25.61 10.47
CA ALA A 304 6.02 26.47 9.28
C ALA A 304 4.71 27.24 9.05
N VAL A 305 4.83 28.45 8.51
CA VAL A 305 3.68 29.19 7.96
C VAL A 305 3.12 28.40 6.78
N LYS A 306 1.81 28.10 6.83
CA LYS A 306 1.17 27.27 5.81
C LYS A 306 0.98 28.07 4.52
N THR A 307 1.73 27.68 3.49
CA THR A 307 1.63 28.21 2.13
C THR A 307 1.61 27.04 1.15
N PRO A 308 1.10 27.21 -0.08
CA PRO A 308 1.15 26.14 -1.10
C PRO A 308 2.56 25.56 -1.30
N LEU A 309 3.59 26.40 -1.32
CA LEU A 309 4.97 25.98 -1.47
C LEU A 309 5.41 25.07 -0.31
N VAL A 310 5.05 25.42 0.93
CA VAL A 310 5.39 24.62 2.12
C VAL A 310 4.70 23.25 2.05
N PHE A 311 3.45 23.17 1.59
CA PHE A 311 2.77 21.90 1.35
C PHE A 311 3.49 21.06 0.28
N PHE A 312 3.94 21.67 -0.81
CA PHE A 312 4.64 20.95 -1.89
C PHE A 312 6.03 20.47 -1.45
N LEU A 313 6.79 21.28 -0.71
CA LEU A 313 8.09 20.89 -0.16
C LEU A 313 7.93 19.76 0.89
N PHE A 314 6.95 19.87 1.76
CA PHE A 314 6.59 18.82 2.70
C PHE A 314 6.22 17.52 1.96
N ALA A 315 5.35 17.62 0.95
CA ALA A 315 4.94 16.50 0.13
C ALA A 315 6.12 15.83 -0.59
N ALA A 316 7.08 16.60 -1.10
CA ALA A 316 8.30 16.07 -1.71
C ALA A 316 9.17 15.31 -0.70
N GLY A 317 9.41 15.88 0.48
CA GLY A 317 10.19 15.24 1.54
C GLY A 317 9.52 13.99 2.09
N ILE A 318 8.22 14.06 2.38
CA ILE A 318 7.44 12.90 2.82
C ILE A 318 7.40 11.84 1.71
N GLY A 319 7.15 12.24 0.45
CA GLY A 319 7.12 11.32 -0.69
C GLY A 319 8.43 10.56 -0.83
N PHE A 320 9.58 11.22 -0.71
CA PHE A 320 10.89 10.58 -0.79
C PHE A 320 11.09 9.51 0.29
N THR A 321 10.54 9.71 1.48
CA THR A 321 10.63 8.76 2.60
C THR A 321 9.46 7.76 2.64
N TYR A 322 8.41 7.92 1.81
CA TYR A 322 7.10 7.27 1.94
C TYR A 322 7.17 5.75 1.97
N LEU A 323 7.57 5.12 0.88
CA LEU A 323 7.78 3.68 0.78
C LEU A 323 9.27 3.27 0.70
N SER A 324 10.19 4.21 0.95
CA SER A 324 11.62 3.92 1.05
C SER A 324 11.95 2.96 2.21
N THR A 325 11.02 2.80 3.16
CA THR A 325 11.11 1.82 4.24
C THR A 325 10.89 0.38 3.78
N VAL A 326 10.20 0.15 2.66
CA VAL A 326 9.81 -1.21 2.22
C VAL A 326 11.01 -2.07 1.83
N PRO A 327 11.94 -1.62 0.96
CA PRO A 327 13.09 -2.43 0.58
C PRO A 327 13.96 -2.88 1.78
N PRO A 328 14.38 -2.00 2.71
CA PRO A 328 15.18 -2.43 3.85
C PRO A 328 14.40 -3.32 4.83
N THR A 329 13.07 -3.15 4.95
CA THR A 329 12.23 -4.02 5.78
C THR A 329 12.19 -5.43 5.23
N ILE A 330 11.96 -5.60 3.91
CA ILE A 330 12.00 -6.91 3.24
C ILE A 330 13.38 -7.55 3.41
N GLY A 331 14.44 -6.76 3.21
CA GLY A 331 15.81 -7.22 3.37
C GLY A 331 16.13 -7.69 4.79
N LEU A 332 15.64 -6.99 5.83
CA LEU A 332 15.79 -7.41 7.22
C LEU A 332 15.04 -8.70 7.52
N VAL A 333 13.81 -8.85 7.07
CA VAL A 333 13.05 -10.11 7.22
C VAL A 333 13.82 -11.26 6.59
N ALA A 334 14.36 -11.08 5.39
CA ALA A 334 15.17 -12.10 4.70
C ALA A 334 16.46 -12.44 5.47
N LYS A 335 17.14 -11.46 6.04
CA LYS A 335 18.36 -11.67 6.84
C LYS A 335 18.09 -12.34 8.18
N LEU A 336 17.00 -11.97 8.87
CA LEU A 336 16.67 -12.50 10.20
C LEU A 336 16.13 -13.94 10.13
N LEU A 337 15.24 -14.22 9.18
CA LEU A 337 14.44 -15.42 9.18
C LEU A 337 14.60 -16.29 7.91
N GLY A 338 15.45 -15.85 6.97
CA GLY A 338 15.71 -16.56 5.72
C GLY A 338 14.65 -16.29 4.63
N ALA A 339 14.97 -16.75 3.41
CA ALA A 339 14.13 -16.48 2.25
C ALA A 339 12.94 -17.45 2.09
N ARG A 340 12.96 -18.62 2.77
CA ARG A 340 11.98 -19.69 2.56
C ARG A 340 10.53 -19.28 2.77
N TYR A 341 10.25 -18.48 3.80
CA TYR A 341 8.91 -18.00 4.16
C TYR A 341 8.80 -16.48 4.10
N LEU A 342 9.65 -15.84 3.30
CA LEU A 342 9.78 -14.37 3.24
C LEU A 342 8.44 -13.68 2.96
N ALA A 343 7.66 -14.20 2.01
CA ALA A 343 6.36 -13.60 1.67
C ALA A 343 5.38 -13.61 2.84
N THR A 344 5.28 -14.72 3.57
CA THR A 344 4.39 -14.83 4.74
C THR A 344 4.87 -13.96 5.89
N LEU A 345 6.17 -13.98 6.19
CA LEU A 345 6.75 -13.22 7.28
C LEU A 345 6.68 -11.71 7.01
N PHE A 346 6.96 -11.27 5.79
CA PHE A 346 6.73 -9.89 5.39
C PHE A 346 5.24 -9.53 5.39
N GLY A 347 4.36 -10.47 5.04
CA GLY A 347 2.91 -10.30 5.19
C GLY A 347 2.48 -9.98 6.62
N MET A 348 3.12 -10.59 7.64
CA MET A 348 2.87 -10.25 9.05
C MET A 348 3.34 -8.83 9.39
N VAL A 349 4.48 -8.41 8.86
CA VAL A 349 4.96 -7.02 8.99
C VAL A 349 3.99 -6.05 8.31
N MET A 350 3.47 -6.40 7.13
CA MET A 350 2.43 -5.63 6.45
C MET A 350 1.12 -5.57 7.24
N LEU A 351 0.75 -6.63 7.96
CA LEU A 351 -0.42 -6.60 8.84
C LEU A 351 -0.25 -5.57 9.96
N SER A 352 0.93 -5.52 10.59
CA SER A 352 1.26 -4.48 11.57
C SER A 352 1.12 -3.07 10.98
N HIS A 353 1.62 -2.86 9.75
CA HIS A 353 1.44 -1.62 9.00
C HIS A 353 -0.05 -1.27 8.80
N GLN A 354 -0.89 -2.25 8.46
CA GLN A 354 -2.32 -1.99 8.25
C GLN A 354 -3.06 -1.66 9.54
N ILE A 355 -2.65 -2.24 10.67
CA ILE A 355 -3.19 -1.85 11.99
C ILE A 355 -2.79 -0.40 12.30
N GLY A 356 -1.55 -0.01 12.05
CA GLY A 356 -1.13 1.39 12.13
C GLY A 356 -1.95 2.28 11.21
N GLY A 357 -2.14 1.85 9.96
CA GLY A 357 -2.94 2.58 8.97
C GLY A 357 -4.41 2.76 9.38
N PHE A 358 -5.02 1.74 9.96
CA PHE A 358 -6.35 1.86 10.55
C PHE A 358 -6.41 2.99 11.59
N LEU A 359 -5.48 2.98 12.54
CA LEU A 359 -5.44 3.98 13.60
C LEU A 359 -5.14 5.38 13.05
N GLY A 360 -4.19 5.53 12.13
CA GLY A 360 -3.85 6.81 11.52
C GLY A 360 -5.02 7.44 10.77
N ALA A 361 -5.77 6.65 10.00
CA ALA A 361 -6.94 7.13 9.29
C ALA A 361 -8.10 7.45 10.24
N TRP A 362 -8.42 6.56 11.17
CA TRP A 362 -9.58 6.72 12.06
C TRP A 362 -9.37 7.82 13.11
N LEU A 363 -8.24 7.78 13.83
CA LEU A 363 -7.96 8.74 14.91
C LEU A 363 -7.84 10.17 14.40
N GLY A 364 -7.36 10.36 13.15
CA GLY A 364 -7.35 11.69 12.54
C GLY A 364 -8.73 12.31 12.41
N GLY A 365 -9.74 11.54 12.04
CA GLY A 365 -11.12 12.01 12.01
C GLY A 365 -11.69 12.30 13.40
N LYS A 366 -11.39 11.43 14.39
CA LYS A 366 -11.79 11.66 15.79
C LYS A 366 -11.13 12.89 16.40
N ALA A 367 -9.84 13.08 16.16
CA ALA A 367 -9.11 14.26 16.62
C ALA A 367 -9.72 15.53 16.02
N PHE A 368 -10.02 15.53 14.72
CA PHE A 368 -10.66 16.66 14.05
C PHE A 368 -12.05 16.97 14.61
N GLU A 369 -12.90 15.97 14.82
CA GLU A 369 -14.22 16.21 15.44
C GLU A 369 -14.12 16.80 16.85
N ALA A 370 -13.16 16.34 17.66
CA ALA A 370 -13.00 16.76 19.05
C ALA A 370 -12.38 18.15 19.19
N THR A 371 -11.43 18.52 18.32
CA THR A 371 -10.58 19.71 18.51
C THR A 371 -10.63 20.70 17.35
N GLN A 372 -11.31 20.37 16.26
CA GLN A 372 -11.36 21.14 15.01
C GLN A 372 -9.98 21.44 14.41
N ASN A 373 -8.97 20.67 14.77
CA ASN A 373 -7.61 20.73 14.24
C ASN A 373 -6.96 19.33 14.21
N TYR A 374 -5.71 19.24 13.71
CA TYR A 374 -4.94 17.99 13.65
C TYR A 374 -3.67 18.03 14.51
N ASP A 375 -3.54 18.96 15.45
CA ASP A 375 -2.30 19.15 16.21
C ASP A 375 -1.89 17.90 16.99
N TRP A 376 -2.85 17.26 17.66
CA TRP A 376 -2.62 16.00 18.37
C TRP A 376 -2.13 14.87 17.44
N MET A 377 -2.63 14.85 16.21
CA MET A 377 -2.20 13.86 15.24
C MET A 377 -0.78 14.11 14.75
N TRP A 378 -0.40 15.38 14.53
CA TRP A 378 0.96 15.73 14.19
C TRP A 378 1.94 15.38 15.32
N LEU A 379 1.61 15.67 16.56
CA LEU A 379 2.44 15.32 17.74
C LEU A 379 2.54 13.79 17.90
N ALA A 380 1.45 13.07 17.72
CA ALA A 380 1.45 11.61 17.74
C ALA A 380 2.34 11.03 16.62
N ASP A 381 2.25 11.57 15.41
CA ASP A 381 3.04 11.10 14.26
C ASP A 381 4.54 11.37 14.45
N ILE A 382 4.92 12.56 14.95
CA ILE A 382 6.31 12.90 15.32
C ILE A 382 6.81 11.90 16.37
N THR A 383 6.04 11.68 17.44
CA THR A 383 6.42 10.78 18.55
C THR A 383 6.59 9.34 18.04
N LEU A 384 5.67 8.85 17.23
CA LEU A 384 5.75 7.51 16.63
C LEU A 384 6.94 7.40 15.67
N CYS A 385 7.24 8.43 14.87
CA CYS A 385 8.40 8.42 13.99
C CYS A 385 9.72 8.41 14.78
N LEU A 386 9.83 9.17 15.88
CA LEU A 386 10.99 9.11 16.77
C LEU A 386 11.10 7.75 17.47
N PHE A 387 9.98 7.20 17.95
CA PHE A 387 9.91 5.84 18.49
C PHE A 387 10.40 4.83 17.45
N ALA A 388 9.91 4.89 16.21
CA ALA A 388 10.33 4.00 15.14
C ALA A 388 11.84 4.14 14.84
N ALA A 389 12.38 5.36 14.82
CA ALA A 389 13.80 5.57 14.64
C ALA A 389 14.62 4.86 15.73
N VAL A 390 14.20 4.95 16.99
CA VAL A 390 14.91 4.34 18.13
C VAL A 390 14.78 2.81 18.13
N VAL A 391 13.59 2.26 17.88
CA VAL A 391 13.37 0.79 17.94
C VAL A 391 14.06 0.02 16.81
N HIS A 392 14.46 0.68 15.74
CA HIS A 392 15.25 0.03 14.68
C HIS A 392 16.73 -0.13 15.06
N LEU A 393 17.29 0.69 15.95
CA LEU A 393 18.72 0.67 16.31
C LEU A 393 19.18 -0.67 16.94
N PRO A 394 18.46 -1.28 17.89
CA PRO A 394 18.87 -2.54 18.51
C PRO A 394 18.63 -3.79 17.63
N ILE A 395 18.00 -3.66 16.45
CA ILE A 395 17.77 -4.79 15.55
C ILE A 395 19.11 -5.43 15.18
N ARG A 396 19.22 -6.76 15.29
CA ARG A 396 20.41 -7.52 14.98
C ARG A 396 20.40 -7.86 13.49
N GLU A 397 21.29 -7.27 12.70
CA GLU A 397 21.53 -7.66 11.31
C GLU A 397 22.53 -8.84 11.24
N GLY A 398 22.25 -9.93 11.97
CA GLY A 398 23.08 -11.13 11.97
C GLY A 398 22.80 -12.05 10.77
N ARG A 399 23.65 -13.08 10.60
CA ARG A 399 23.38 -14.18 9.65
C ARG A 399 22.09 -14.90 10.07
N PRO A 400 21.30 -15.43 9.11
CA PRO A 400 20.12 -16.22 9.44
C PRO A 400 20.49 -17.36 10.39
N VAL A 401 19.76 -17.50 11.49
CA VAL A 401 19.86 -18.70 12.32
C VAL A 401 19.33 -19.85 11.47
N PRO A 402 20.14 -20.90 11.17
CA PRO A 402 19.61 -22.06 10.49
C PRO A 402 18.45 -22.61 11.29
N VAL A 403 17.28 -22.73 10.70
CA VAL A 403 16.20 -23.53 11.27
C VAL A 403 16.68 -24.97 11.20
N THR A 404 17.33 -25.47 12.24
CA THR A 404 17.72 -26.86 12.35
C THR A 404 16.45 -27.69 12.29
N ALA A 405 16.29 -28.48 11.23
CA ALA A 405 15.31 -29.55 11.23
C ALA A 405 15.53 -30.39 12.51
N PRO A 406 14.47 -30.81 13.22
CA PRO A 406 14.64 -31.72 14.35
C PRO A 406 15.46 -32.91 13.86
N ALA A 407 16.53 -33.21 14.60
CA ALA A 407 17.37 -34.37 14.33
C ALA A 407 16.46 -35.59 14.15
N THR A 408 16.50 -36.18 12.98
CA THR A 408 15.91 -37.48 12.75
C THR A 408 16.52 -38.41 13.78
N LEU A 409 15.68 -38.87 14.71
CA LEU A 409 16.04 -40.01 15.57
C LEU A 409 16.45 -41.15 14.63
N THR A 410 17.75 -41.35 14.54
CA THR A 410 18.32 -42.52 13.90
C THR A 410 17.81 -43.69 14.72
N GLN A 411 16.89 -44.47 14.17
CA GLN A 411 16.52 -45.76 14.74
C GLN A 411 17.78 -46.62 14.74
N ALA A 412 18.36 -46.82 15.92
CA ALA A 412 19.32 -47.89 16.14
C ALA A 412 18.51 -49.20 16.10
N THR A 413 18.83 -50.02 15.12
CA THR A 413 18.46 -51.41 15.02
C THR A 413 19.13 -52.23 16.11
#